data_5c9779b0777950a4a6eec6b1fcd8a55f
#
_entry.id   5c9779b0777950a4a6eec6b1fcd8a55f
#
_cell.length_a   1.000
_cell.length_b   1.000
_cell.length_c   1.000
_cell.angle_alpha   90.00
_cell.angle_beta   90.00
_cell.angle_gamma   90.00
#
_symmetry.space_group_name_H-M   'P 1'
#
loop_
_entity.id
_entity.type
_entity.pdbx_description
1 polymer ?
#
loop_
_entity_poly.entity_id
_entity_poly.type
_entity_poly.pdbx_seq_one_letter_code
_entity_poly.pdbx_strand_id
1 'polypeptide(L)'
;LRDTVRDLIRDGTAMIADKADAVIVPVRIDGLERSRFGYLRGDQTKKVWFPKTRVTILPPEKLQLPADLKGRVRRQAAGAKLQDIMVDAAVKTAPIEQTLFEALVMARTERDTGKPAVEDPLGTKLSYKKLIVGAQVLGTKLAPLAKEGEAGGVLLPNSAGVAVTFFALQSIGRVPAMLNFTAGAQSMASACKAAEVRVILTSRAFVEKARLGDVVAKLGETTRIVWLEDVKAS
;
A
#
# COMPACT_ATOMS: atom_id res chain seq x y z
N LEU A 1 4.44 5.95 -8.24
CA LEU A 1 5.78 6.29 -7.69
C LEU A 1 6.90 6.07 -8.71
N ARG A 2 6.89 4.98 -9.49
CA ARG A 2 7.94 4.68 -10.50
C ARG A 2 8.00 5.70 -11.63
N ASP A 3 6.85 6.17 -12.10
CA ASP A 3 6.79 7.08 -13.24
C ASP A 3 7.21 8.52 -12.87
N THR A 4 6.90 8.97 -11.65
CA THR A 4 7.24 10.33 -11.19
C THR A 4 8.74 10.51 -10.95
N VAL A 5 9.47 9.45 -10.61
CA VAL A 5 10.94 9.52 -10.42
C VAL A 5 11.68 9.38 -11.75
N ARG A 6 11.14 8.62 -12.70
CA ARG A 6 11.74 8.45 -14.03
C ARG A 6 11.83 9.72 -14.85
N ASP A 7 10.84 10.62 -14.75
CA ASP A 7 10.77 11.83 -15.56
C ASP A 7 11.67 12.97 -15.04
N LEU A 8 12.24 12.86 -13.85
CA LEU A 8 12.97 13.93 -13.18
C LEU A 8 14.50 13.86 -13.36
N ILE A 9 15.06 12.70 -13.69
CA ILE A 9 16.51 12.54 -13.81
C ILE A 9 16.89 12.54 -15.28
N ARG A 10 17.31 13.70 -15.78
CA ARG A 10 17.89 13.81 -17.13
C ARG A 10 19.33 13.30 -17.10
N ASP A 11 19.71 12.50 -18.08
CA ASP A 11 21.07 11.96 -18.28
C ASP A 11 22.18 13.02 -18.16
N GLY A 12 21.86 14.30 -18.41
CA GLY A 12 22.78 15.41 -18.30
C GLY A 12 23.35 15.63 -16.91
N THR A 13 22.52 15.55 -15.87
CA THR A 13 22.97 15.74 -14.48
C THR A 13 23.91 14.62 -14.05
N ALA A 14 23.59 13.38 -14.39
CA ALA A 14 24.44 12.22 -14.10
C ALA A 14 25.79 12.32 -14.83
N MET A 15 25.77 12.76 -16.10
CA MET A 15 26.98 12.96 -16.88
C MET A 15 27.90 14.06 -16.28
N ILE A 16 27.34 15.14 -15.78
CA ILE A 16 28.11 16.19 -15.12
C ILE A 16 28.77 15.65 -13.85
N ALA A 17 27.99 14.92 -13.01
CA ALA A 17 28.50 14.33 -11.80
C ALA A 17 29.64 13.31 -12.07
N ASP A 18 29.48 12.47 -13.09
CA ASP A 18 30.51 11.51 -13.50
C ASP A 18 31.80 12.19 -14.00
N LYS A 19 31.68 13.19 -14.89
CA LYS A 19 32.85 13.89 -15.44
C LYS A 19 33.60 14.73 -14.41
N ALA A 20 32.89 15.29 -13.43
CA ALA A 20 33.49 16.11 -12.38
C ALA A 20 33.95 15.29 -11.18
N ASP A 21 33.79 13.96 -11.19
CA ASP A 21 33.99 13.09 -10.01
C ASP A 21 33.28 13.66 -8.76
N ALA A 22 32.07 14.23 -8.98
CA ALA A 22 31.36 14.94 -7.95
C ALA A 22 30.73 13.99 -6.92
N VAL A 23 30.72 14.45 -5.68
CA VAL A 23 29.97 13.80 -4.60
C VAL A 23 28.50 14.19 -4.73
N ILE A 24 27.62 13.19 -4.72
CA ILE A 24 26.18 13.37 -4.78
C ILE A 24 25.63 13.28 -3.35
N VAL A 25 24.92 14.29 -2.91
CA VAL A 25 24.20 14.29 -1.63
C VAL A 25 22.72 14.19 -1.92
N PRO A 26 22.10 13.03 -1.71
CA PRO A 26 20.66 12.89 -1.91
C PRO A 26 19.89 13.66 -0.84
N VAL A 27 18.97 14.53 -1.27
CA VAL A 27 18.10 15.30 -0.37
C VAL A 27 16.65 15.03 -0.74
N ARG A 28 15.88 14.60 0.23
CA ARG A 28 14.43 14.41 0.09
C ARG A 28 13.67 15.49 0.81
N ILE A 29 12.67 16.04 0.14
CA ILE A 29 11.77 17.04 0.70
C ILE A 29 10.35 16.50 0.61
N ASP A 30 9.70 16.28 1.75
CA ASP A 30 8.32 15.80 1.87
C ASP A 30 7.42 16.91 2.42
N GLY A 31 6.17 16.95 1.98
CA GLY A 31 5.13 17.87 2.47
C GLY A 31 4.92 19.13 1.62
N LEU A 32 5.91 19.53 0.80
CA LEU A 32 5.79 20.71 -0.06
C LEU A 32 4.70 20.57 -1.13
N GLU A 33 4.39 19.36 -1.56
CA GLU A 33 3.34 19.06 -2.54
C GLU A 33 1.96 19.54 -2.08
N ARG A 34 1.76 19.72 -0.77
CA ARG A 34 0.54 20.25 -0.16
C ARG A 34 0.47 21.77 -0.12
N SER A 35 1.56 22.47 -0.41
CA SER A 35 1.55 23.92 -0.44
C SER A 35 0.64 24.43 -1.57
N ARG A 36 0.16 25.67 -1.46
CA ARG A 36 -0.58 26.32 -2.54
C ARG A 36 0.21 26.41 -3.83
N PHE A 37 1.53 26.44 -3.74
CA PHE A 37 2.48 26.50 -4.85
C PHE A 37 2.97 25.10 -5.27
N GLY A 38 2.56 24.04 -4.56
CA GLY A 38 2.92 22.66 -4.90
C GLY A 38 2.29 22.18 -6.20
N TYR A 39 2.97 21.25 -6.87
CA TYR A 39 2.58 20.73 -8.20
C TYR A 39 1.31 19.87 -8.20
N LEU A 40 0.91 19.27 -7.09
CA LEU A 40 -0.34 18.52 -6.99
C LEU A 40 -1.55 19.47 -7.10
N ARG A 41 -2.61 19.02 -7.75
CA ARG A 41 -3.85 19.78 -7.87
C ARG A 41 -4.66 19.73 -6.58
N GLY A 42 -5.55 20.71 -6.37
CA GLY A 42 -6.43 20.76 -5.20
C GLY A 42 -7.45 19.62 -5.11
N ASP A 43 -7.67 18.89 -6.22
CA ASP A 43 -8.50 17.68 -6.25
C ASP A 43 -7.72 16.40 -5.87
N GLN A 44 -6.40 16.46 -5.78
CA GLN A 44 -5.51 15.37 -5.38
C GLN A 44 -5.07 15.45 -3.92
N THR A 45 -4.99 16.68 -3.38
CA THR A 45 -4.57 16.91 -1.98
C THR A 45 -5.18 18.20 -1.43
N LYS A 46 -5.41 18.24 -0.12
CA LYS A 46 -5.79 19.48 0.56
C LYS A 46 -4.63 20.47 0.53
N LYS A 47 -4.85 21.62 -0.09
CA LYS A 47 -3.87 22.71 -0.13
C LYS A 47 -3.87 23.49 1.17
N VAL A 48 -2.69 23.76 1.67
CA VAL A 48 -2.45 24.58 2.87
C VAL A 48 -1.38 25.64 2.56
N TRP A 49 -1.44 26.79 3.25
CA TRP A 49 -0.48 27.86 3.04
C TRP A 49 0.92 27.48 3.54
N PHE A 50 0.99 26.91 4.74
CA PHE A 50 2.22 26.52 5.40
C PHE A 50 2.15 25.03 5.76
N PRO A 51 2.45 24.12 4.80
CA PRO A 51 2.47 22.69 5.08
C PRO A 51 3.65 22.35 6.00
N LYS A 52 3.45 21.36 6.86
CA LYS A 52 4.55 20.77 7.60
C LYS A 52 5.50 20.09 6.59
N THR A 53 6.72 20.59 6.51
CA THR A 53 7.74 20.11 5.58
C THR A 53 8.83 19.39 6.34
N ARG A 54 9.29 18.25 5.78
CA ARG A 54 10.43 17.51 6.27
C ARG A 54 11.52 17.52 5.21
N VAL A 55 12.74 17.83 5.59
CA VAL A 55 13.93 17.72 4.76
C VAL A 55 14.81 16.64 5.34
N THR A 56 15.12 15.61 4.54
CA THR A 56 16.00 14.51 4.94
C THR A 56 17.21 14.51 4.03
N ILE A 57 18.39 14.68 4.63
CA ILE A 57 19.68 14.62 3.93
C ILE A 57 20.27 13.24 4.18
N LEU A 58 20.64 12.55 3.12
CA LEU A 58 21.22 11.23 3.16
C LEU A 58 22.75 11.27 3.02
N PRO A 59 23.45 10.18 3.40
CA PRO A 59 24.88 10.12 3.23
C PRO A 59 25.33 10.41 1.81
N PRO A 60 26.45 11.11 1.62
CA PRO A 60 27.00 11.41 0.31
C PRO A 60 27.49 10.14 -0.38
N GLU A 61 27.24 10.04 -1.70
CA GLU A 61 27.65 8.93 -2.55
C GLU A 61 28.35 9.42 -3.82
N LYS A 62 29.22 8.61 -4.43
CA LYS A 62 29.82 8.88 -5.74
C LYS A 62 29.29 7.90 -6.79
N LEU A 63 29.22 8.34 -8.03
CA LEU A 63 28.93 7.47 -9.16
C LEU A 63 30.14 6.55 -9.40
N GLN A 64 30.05 5.31 -8.97
CA GLN A 64 31.05 4.28 -9.26
C GLN A 64 30.67 3.59 -10.55
N LEU A 65 31.35 3.92 -11.63
CA LEU A 65 31.14 3.33 -12.95
C LEU A 65 32.36 2.58 -13.41
N PRO A 66 32.21 1.45 -14.12
CA PRO A 66 33.32 0.73 -14.75
C PRO A 66 34.15 1.64 -15.65
N ALA A 67 35.47 1.52 -15.57
CA ALA A 67 36.40 2.40 -16.30
C ALA A 67 36.39 2.16 -17.83
N ASP A 68 35.99 0.98 -18.26
CA ASP A 68 35.88 0.55 -19.65
C ASP A 68 34.73 1.18 -20.40
N LEU A 69 33.71 1.68 -19.69
CA LEU A 69 32.55 2.31 -20.30
C LEU A 69 32.91 3.69 -20.89
N LYS A 70 32.51 3.91 -22.16
CA LYS A 70 32.77 5.17 -22.90
C LYS A 70 31.52 5.69 -23.61
N GLY A 71 31.54 6.94 -23.96
CA GLY A 71 30.55 7.59 -24.83
C GLY A 71 29.11 7.47 -24.31
N ARG A 72 28.21 7.03 -25.18
CA ARG A 72 26.77 6.89 -24.89
C ARG A 72 26.48 5.86 -23.80
N VAL A 73 27.21 4.74 -23.81
CA VAL A 73 27.02 3.65 -22.83
C VAL A 73 27.36 4.13 -21.41
N ARG A 74 28.46 4.85 -21.24
CA ARG A 74 28.85 5.44 -19.94
C ARG A 74 27.79 6.44 -19.45
N ARG A 75 27.26 7.27 -20.34
CA ARG A 75 26.19 8.23 -20.01
C ARG A 75 24.93 7.53 -19.51
N GLN A 76 24.49 6.47 -20.19
CA GLN A 76 23.33 5.69 -19.79
C GLN A 76 23.55 4.98 -18.45
N ALA A 77 24.75 4.43 -18.23
CA ALA A 77 25.11 3.81 -16.95
C ALA A 77 25.13 4.84 -15.80
N ALA A 78 25.63 6.04 -16.04
CA ALA A 78 25.60 7.15 -15.07
C ALA A 78 24.16 7.54 -14.71
N GLY A 79 23.28 7.67 -15.71
CA GLY A 79 21.86 7.96 -15.51
C GLY A 79 21.16 6.87 -14.69
N ALA A 80 21.38 5.61 -15.04
CA ALA A 80 20.83 4.47 -14.30
C ALA A 80 21.31 4.46 -12.84
N LYS A 81 22.62 4.66 -12.60
CA LYS A 81 23.18 4.69 -11.26
C LYS A 81 22.65 5.85 -10.42
N LEU A 82 22.50 7.03 -11.00
CA LEU A 82 21.88 8.16 -10.31
C LEU A 82 20.41 7.86 -9.97
N GLN A 83 19.69 7.19 -10.86
CA GLN A 83 18.33 6.75 -10.60
C GLN A 83 18.26 5.76 -9.44
N ASP A 84 19.19 4.80 -9.38
CA ASP A 84 19.28 3.84 -8.26
C ASP A 84 19.49 4.57 -6.92
N ILE A 85 20.42 5.54 -6.88
CA ILE A 85 20.66 6.37 -5.69
C ILE A 85 19.37 7.08 -5.24
N MET A 86 18.59 7.63 -6.18
CA MET A 86 17.34 8.33 -5.85
C MET A 86 16.23 7.37 -5.41
N VAL A 87 16.17 6.17 -5.99
CA VAL A 87 15.24 5.12 -5.56
C VAL A 87 15.59 4.64 -4.16
N ASP A 88 16.86 4.38 -3.90
CA ASP A 88 17.36 4.00 -2.56
C ASP A 88 17.08 5.09 -1.52
N ALA A 89 17.27 6.36 -1.90
CA ALA A 89 16.91 7.50 -1.06
C ALA A 89 15.41 7.50 -0.70
N ALA A 90 14.55 7.21 -1.67
CA ALA A 90 13.12 7.12 -1.44
C ALA A 90 12.74 5.96 -0.51
N VAL A 91 13.41 4.81 -0.65
CA VAL A 91 13.19 3.64 0.21
C VAL A 91 13.70 3.89 1.64
N LYS A 92 14.94 4.40 1.78
CA LYS A 92 15.56 4.69 3.09
C LYS A 92 14.79 5.74 3.91
N THR A 93 14.05 6.60 3.25
CA THR A 93 13.25 7.66 3.90
C THR A 93 11.76 7.34 3.99
N ALA A 94 11.35 6.17 3.49
CA ALA A 94 9.97 5.73 3.59
C ALA A 94 9.60 5.44 5.07
N PRO A 95 8.37 5.74 5.51
CA PRO A 95 7.90 5.43 6.86
C PRO A 95 7.56 3.94 6.97
N ILE A 96 8.58 3.07 7.02
CA ILE A 96 8.42 1.61 7.02
C ILE A 96 7.73 1.06 8.28
N GLU A 97 7.76 1.80 9.38
CA GLU A 97 7.10 1.42 10.63
C GLU A 97 5.60 1.81 10.64
N GLN A 98 5.17 2.58 9.65
CA GLN A 98 3.78 3.01 9.54
C GLN A 98 2.90 1.87 9.02
N THR A 99 1.85 1.53 9.75
CA THR A 99 0.84 0.58 9.27
C THR A 99 -0.01 1.18 8.14
N LEU A 100 -0.61 0.32 7.32
CA LEU A 100 -1.53 0.78 6.25
C LEU A 100 -2.77 1.46 6.83
N PHE A 101 -3.21 1.10 8.04
CA PHE A 101 -4.32 1.77 8.70
C PHE A 101 -3.94 3.19 9.13
N GLU A 102 -2.76 3.38 9.71
CA GLU A 102 -2.23 4.72 10.03
C GLU A 102 -2.06 5.57 8.77
N ALA A 103 -1.55 4.99 7.69
CA ALA A 103 -1.46 5.66 6.40
C ALA A 103 -2.84 6.10 5.87
N LEU A 104 -3.89 5.28 6.05
CA LEU A 104 -5.27 5.65 5.71
C LEU A 104 -5.77 6.83 6.55
N VAL A 105 -5.50 6.82 7.85
CA VAL A 105 -5.88 7.92 8.75
C VAL A 105 -5.18 9.23 8.37
N MET A 106 -3.89 9.17 8.04
CA MET A 106 -3.13 10.32 7.55
C MET A 106 -3.66 10.80 6.20
N ALA A 107 -3.95 9.87 5.27
CA ALA A 107 -4.50 10.20 3.97
C ALA A 107 -5.84 10.95 4.07
N ARG A 108 -6.69 10.64 5.06
CA ARG A 108 -7.89 11.43 5.34
C ARG A 108 -7.56 12.90 5.62
N THR A 109 -6.54 13.16 6.42
CA THR A 109 -6.15 14.53 6.76
C THR A 109 -5.60 15.28 5.55
N GLU A 110 -4.87 14.59 4.68
CA GLU A 110 -4.11 15.18 3.59
C GLU A 110 -4.84 15.19 2.25
N ARG A 111 -5.67 14.19 1.99
CA ARG A 111 -6.24 13.91 0.65
C ARG A 111 -7.76 13.91 0.60
N ASP A 112 -8.46 14.04 1.73
CA ASP A 112 -9.93 14.10 1.75
C ASP A 112 -10.44 15.42 1.14
N THR A 113 -10.56 15.43 -0.17
CA THR A 113 -11.03 16.57 -0.98
C THR A 113 -12.53 16.48 -1.28
N GLY A 114 -13.28 15.61 -0.58
CA GLY A 114 -14.68 15.31 -0.82
C GLY A 114 -14.92 14.19 -1.84
N LYS A 115 -13.85 13.68 -2.48
CA LYS A 115 -13.94 12.50 -3.34
C LYS A 115 -14.03 11.21 -2.52
N PRO A 116 -14.70 10.16 -3.02
CA PRO A 116 -14.72 8.88 -2.34
C PRO A 116 -13.30 8.31 -2.23
N ALA A 117 -12.98 7.68 -1.08
CA ALA A 117 -11.73 6.95 -0.88
C ALA A 117 -11.77 5.59 -1.59
N VAL A 118 -12.96 4.98 -1.67
CA VAL A 118 -13.20 3.71 -2.36
C VAL A 118 -14.50 3.84 -3.16
N GLU A 119 -14.46 3.36 -4.37
CA GLU A 119 -15.64 3.15 -5.23
C GLU A 119 -15.56 1.75 -5.82
N ASP A 120 -16.61 0.96 -5.64
CA ASP A 120 -16.66 -0.42 -6.12
C ASP A 120 -17.43 -0.53 -7.45
N PRO A 121 -17.30 -1.66 -8.17
CA PRO A 121 -18.00 -1.89 -9.44
C PRO A 121 -19.52 -1.86 -9.34
N LEU A 122 -20.09 -1.98 -8.13
CA LEU A 122 -21.52 -1.89 -7.86
C LEU A 122 -21.99 -0.45 -7.58
N GLY A 123 -21.07 0.52 -7.64
CA GLY A 123 -21.34 1.93 -7.43
C GLY A 123 -21.37 2.37 -5.95
N THR A 124 -20.97 1.50 -5.03
CA THR A 124 -20.85 1.86 -3.61
C THR A 124 -19.67 2.80 -3.40
N LYS A 125 -19.94 3.97 -2.82
CA LYS A 125 -18.92 5.00 -2.56
C LYS A 125 -18.69 5.17 -1.07
N LEU A 126 -17.46 4.99 -0.61
CA LEU A 126 -17.06 5.23 0.77
C LEU A 126 -16.13 6.45 0.85
N SER A 127 -16.50 7.42 1.69
CA SER A 127 -15.57 8.49 2.08
C SER A 127 -14.49 7.93 3.02
N TYR A 128 -13.37 8.63 3.16
CA TYR A 128 -12.34 8.31 4.14
C TYR A 128 -12.94 8.09 5.54
N LYS A 129 -13.84 8.97 5.97
CA LYS A 129 -14.49 8.85 7.28
C LYS A 129 -15.29 7.55 7.42
N LYS A 130 -16.13 7.22 6.43
CA LYS A 130 -16.93 5.99 6.46
C LYS A 130 -16.07 4.74 6.44
N LEU A 131 -14.98 4.73 5.64
CA LEU A 131 -14.05 3.62 5.57
C LEU A 131 -13.33 3.41 6.91
N ILE A 132 -12.79 4.46 7.53
CA ILE A 132 -12.08 4.40 8.80
C ILE A 132 -13.03 3.93 9.93
N VAL A 133 -14.21 4.56 10.05
CA VAL A 133 -15.17 4.18 11.09
C VAL A 133 -15.65 2.74 10.89
N GLY A 134 -15.98 2.35 9.66
CA GLY A 134 -16.39 0.98 9.34
C GLY A 134 -15.28 -0.04 9.67
N ALA A 135 -14.04 0.28 9.36
CA ALA A 135 -12.89 -0.55 9.69
C ALA A 135 -12.70 -0.70 11.21
N GLN A 136 -12.80 0.38 11.99
CA GLN A 136 -12.66 0.33 13.44
C GLN A 136 -13.80 -0.46 14.11
N VAL A 137 -15.04 -0.21 13.70
CA VAL A 137 -16.21 -0.94 14.25
C VAL A 137 -16.11 -2.43 13.95
N LEU A 138 -15.78 -2.79 12.70
CA LEU A 138 -15.61 -4.21 12.35
C LEU A 138 -14.39 -4.80 13.05
N GLY A 139 -13.26 -4.07 13.11
CA GLY A 139 -12.03 -4.50 13.76
C GLY A 139 -12.25 -4.85 15.23
N THR A 140 -12.97 -4.02 15.99
CA THR A 140 -13.32 -4.29 17.40
C THR A 140 -14.04 -5.63 17.54
N LYS A 141 -14.95 -5.94 16.63
CA LYS A 141 -15.71 -7.22 16.64
C LYS A 141 -14.85 -8.40 16.17
N LEU A 142 -13.85 -8.17 15.32
CA LEU A 142 -12.93 -9.23 14.87
C LEU A 142 -11.78 -9.50 15.86
N ALA A 143 -11.47 -8.57 16.75
CA ALA A 143 -10.35 -8.68 17.69
C ALA A 143 -10.32 -9.99 18.50
N PRO A 144 -11.47 -10.56 18.99
CA PRO A 144 -11.47 -11.82 19.71
C PRO A 144 -11.17 -13.06 18.87
N LEU A 145 -11.18 -12.95 17.53
CA LEU A 145 -11.09 -14.10 16.63
C LEU A 145 -9.65 -14.53 16.30
N ALA A 146 -8.69 -13.64 16.43
CA ALA A 146 -7.29 -13.90 16.13
C ALA A 146 -6.38 -13.03 17.02
N LYS A 147 -5.15 -13.48 17.29
CA LYS A 147 -4.16 -12.72 18.05
C LYS A 147 -3.49 -11.66 17.20
N GLU A 148 -2.85 -10.68 17.83
CA GLU A 148 -2.03 -9.68 17.14
C GLU A 148 -0.90 -10.35 16.37
N GLY A 149 -0.63 -9.87 15.16
CA GLY A 149 0.34 -10.46 14.22
C GLY A 149 -0.15 -11.68 13.45
N GLU A 150 -1.25 -12.33 13.86
CA GLU A 150 -1.79 -13.49 13.12
C GLU A 150 -2.45 -13.05 11.80
N ALA A 151 -2.35 -13.93 10.80
CA ALA A 151 -3.00 -13.73 9.51
C ALA A 151 -4.49 -14.13 9.56
N GLY A 152 -5.34 -13.20 9.10
CA GLY A 152 -6.75 -13.45 8.82
C GLY A 152 -7.01 -13.60 7.33
N GLY A 153 -7.52 -14.74 6.91
CA GLY A 153 -7.90 -14.98 5.51
C GLY A 153 -9.11 -14.12 5.12
N VAL A 154 -9.06 -13.48 3.97
CA VAL A 154 -10.15 -12.66 3.44
C VAL A 154 -10.59 -13.26 2.12
N LEU A 155 -11.76 -13.90 2.11
CA LEU A 155 -12.39 -14.52 0.94
C LEU A 155 -13.65 -13.74 0.58
N LEU A 156 -13.48 -12.63 -0.10
CA LEU A 156 -14.54 -11.68 -0.44
C LEU A 156 -14.40 -11.19 -1.90
N PRO A 157 -15.48 -10.71 -2.52
CA PRO A 157 -15.42 -10.12 -3.85
C PRO A 157 -14.78 -8.75 -3.82
N ASN A 158 -14.38 -8.24 -5.00
CA ASN A 158 -13.89 -6.87 -5.14
C ASN A 158 -15.03 -5.87 -4.90
N SER A 159 -15.17 -5.44 -3.66
CA SER A 159 -16.26 -4.58 -3.19
C SER A 159 -15.78 -3.61 -2.11
N ALA A 160 -16.59 -2.61 -1.80
CA ALA A 160 -16.35 -1.72 -0.67
C ALA A 160 -16.20 -2.50 0.67
N GLY A 161 -16.92 -3.62 0.80
CA GLY A 161 -16.85 -4.51 1.96
C GLY A 161 -15.46 -5.13 2.17
N VAL A 162 -14.77 -5.55 1.10
CA VAL A 162 -13.42 -6.09 1.23
C VAL A 162 -12.42 -5.02 1.69
N ALA A 163 -12.57 -3.77 1.23
CA ALA A 163 -11.72 -2.68 1.69
C ALA A 163 -11.93 -2.40 3.19
N VAL A 164 -13.18 -2.40 3.65
CA VAL A 164 -13.49 -2.24 5.08
C VAL A 164 -12.89 -3.39 5.89
N THR A 165 -13.04 -4.64 5.43
CA THR A 165 -12.50 -5.83 6.13
C THR A 165 -10.98 -5.83 6.17
N PHE A 166 -10.32 -5.43 5.07
CA PHE A 166 -8.88 -5.29 5.00
C PHE A 166 -8.36 -4.30 6.06
N PHE A 167 -8.91 -3.09 6.08
CA PHE A 167 -8.52 -2.09 7.06
C PHE A 167 -9.00 -2.41 8.48
N ALA A 168 -10.05 -3.20 8.64
CA ALA A 168 -10.48 -3.68 9.94
C ALA A 168 -9.41 -4.59 10.59
N LEU A 169 -8.88 -5.55 9.84
CA LEU A 169 -7.78 -6.40 10.32
C LEU A 169 -6.53 -5.57 10.63
N GLN A 170 -6.16 -4.64 9.75
CA GLN A 170 -5.03 -3.74 9.98
C GLN A 170 -5.20 -2.85 11.23
N SER A 171 -6.42 -2.37 11.51
CA SER A 171 -6.69 -1.50 12.66
C SER A 171 -6.48 -2.18 14.02
N ILE A 172 -6.47 -3.50 14.03
CA ILE A 172 -6.30 -4.33 15.24
C ILE A 172 -4.99 -5.14 15.21
N GLY A 173 -4.03 -4.76 14.34
CA GLY A 173 -2.72 -5.40 14.25
C GLY A 173 -2.76 -6.83 13.69
N ARG A 174 -3.74 -7.18 12.83
CA ARG A 174 -3.80 -8.49 12.13
C ARG A 174 -3.36 -8.31 10.70
N VAL A 175 -2.83 -9.37 10.10
CA VAL A 175 -2.35 -9.38 8.73
C VAL A 175 -3.46 -9.89 7.80
N PRO A 176 -4.02 -9.09 6.88
CA PRO A 176 -5.02 -9.57 5.95
C PRO A 176 -4.38 -10.46 4.87
N ALA A 177 -4.67 -11.74 4.86
CA ALA A 177 -4.29 -12.68 3.83
C ALA A 177 -5.40 -12.74 2.76
N MET A 178 -5.20 -12.05 1.64
CA MET A 178 -6.18 -11.96 0.56
C MET A 178 -6.21 -13.27 -0.25
N LEU A 179 -7.34 -13.97 -0.22
CA LEU A 179 -7.53 -15.25 -0.91
C LEU A 179 -8.12 -15.03 -2.29
N ASN A 180 -7.44 -15.54 -3.32
CA ASN A 180 -7.94 -15.47 -4.69
C ASN A 180 -8.97 -16.59 -4.91
N PHE A 181 -10.25 -16.24 -4.95
CA PHE A 181 -11.37 -17.16 -5.12
C PHE A 181 -11.41 -17.86 -6.51
N THR A 182 -10.64 -17.37 -7.49
CA THR A 182 -10.55 -18.01 -8.81
C THR A 182 -9.45 -19.09 -8.89
N ALA A 183 -8.60 -19.20 -7.85
CA ALA A 183 -7.44 -20.10 -7.87
C ALA A 183 -7.78 -21.58 -7.54
N GLY A 184 -9.02 -21.86 -7.17
CA GLY A 184 -9.48 -23.19 -6.75
C GLY A 184 -9.12 -23.57 -5.31
N ALA A 185 -9.81 -24.57 -4.76
CA ALA A 185 -9.73 -24.95 -3.35
C ALA A 185 -8.31 -25.35 -2.91
N GLN A 186 -7.60 -26.12 -3.72
CA GLN A 186 -6.26 -26.61 -3.39
C GLN A 186 -5.24 -25.48 -3.27
N SER A 187 -5.26 -24.52 -4.21
CA SER A 187 -4.36 -23.37 -4.18
C SER A 187 -4.65 -22.46 -2.98
N MET A 188 -5.93 -22.25 -2.67
CA MET A 188 -6.32 -21.47 -1.49
C MET A 188 -5.93 -22.16 -0.18
N ALA A 189 -6.10 -23.48 -0.08
CA ALA A 189 -5.66 -24.26 1.10
C ALA A 189 -4.14 -24.15 1.28
N SER A 190 -3.37 -24.24 0.19
CA SER A 190 -1.92 -24.07 0.23
C SER A 190 -1.52 -22.66 0.65
N ALA A 191 -2.20 -21.63 0.16
CA ALA A 191 -1.99 -20.25 0.57
C ALA A 191 -2.31 -20.02 2.07
N CYS A 192 -3.41 -20.58 2.55
CA CYS A 192 -3.78 -20.54 3.97
C CYS A 192 -2.72 -21.21 4.84
N LYS A 193 -2.20 -22.37 4.42
CA LYS A 193 -1.13 -23.07 5.14
C LYS A 193 0.16 -22.26 5.15
N ALA A 194 0.57 -21.69 4.03
CA ALA A 194 1.79 -20.88 3.91
C ALA A 194 1.75 -19.60 4.74
N ALA A 195 0.57 -18.97 4.85
CA ALA A 195 0.34 -17.76 5.62
C ALA A 195 -0.14 -18.04 7.06
N GLU A 196 -0.18 -19.30 7.50
CA GLU A 196 -0.64 -19.74 8.82
C GLU A 196 -2.04 -19.22 9.19
N VAL A 197 -2.91 -19.11 8.19
CA VAL A 197 -4.29 -18.63 8.36
C VAL A 197 -5.10 -19.62 9.17
N ARG A 198 -5.65 -19.17 10.30
CA ARG A 198 -6.54 -19.99 11.17
C ARG A 198 -8.01 -19.61 11.03
N VAL A 199 -8.27 -18.38 10.61
CA VAL A 199 -9.62 -17.81 10.46
C VAL A 199 -9.78 -17.24 9.08
N ILE A 200 -10.87 -17.58 8.39
CA ILE A 200 -11.24 -17.01 7.07
C ILE A 200 -12.53 -16.22 7.24
N LEU A 201 -12.47 -14.96 6.86
CA LEU A 201 -13.61 -14.05 6.81
C LEU A 201 -14.26 -14.13 5.43
N THR A 202 -15.55 -14.41 5.37
CA THR A 202 -16.31 -14.47 4.11
C THR A 202 -17.75 -14.01 4.31
N SER A 203 -18.55 -14.05 3.26
CA SER A 203 -19.97 -13.66 3.23
C SER A 203 -20.80 -14.77 2.61
N ARG A 204 -21.95 -15.11 3.22
CA ARG A 204 -22.88 -16.11 2.68
C ARG A 204 -23.35 -15.75 1.27
N ALA A 205 -23.78 -14.51 1.09
CA ALA A 205 -24.23 -14.01 -0.20
C ALA A 205 -23.14 -14.10 -1.29
N PHE A 206 -21.87 -13.89 -0.94
CA PHE A 206 -20.77 -14.04 -1.87
C PHE A 206 -20.52 -15.49 -2.22
N VAL A 207 -20.45 -16.37 -1.22
CA VAL A 207 -20.19 -17.82 -1.41
C VAL A 207 -21.27 -18.45 -2.29
N GLU A 208 -22.53 -18.10 -2.07
CA GLU A 208 -23.65 -18.56 -2.89
C GLU A 208 -23.56 -18.04 -4.34
N LYS A 209 -23.39 -16.72 -4.51
CA LYS A 209 -23.32 -16.08 -5.82
C LYS A 209 -22.13 -16.59 -6.66
N ALA A 210 -21.00 -16.82 -6.03
CA ALA A 210 -19.76 -17.29 -6.68
C ALA A 210 -19.67 -18.83 -6.74
N ARG A 211 -20.68 -19.57 -6.22
CA ARG A 211 -20.73 -21.04 -6.16
C ARG A 211 -19.49 -21.65 -5.50
N LEU A 212 -19.07 -21.06 -4.37
CA LEU A 212 -17.87 -21.47 -3.63
C LEU A 212 -18.17 -22.42 -2.44
N GLY A 213 -19.37 -23.01 -2.37
CA GLY A 213 -19.78 -23.87 -1.26
C GLY A 213 -18.79 -24.99 -0.96
N ASP A 214 -18.41 -25.78 -1.98
CA ASP A 214 -17.45 -26.88 -1.84
C ASP A 214 -16.04 -26.39 -1.44
N VAL A 215 -15.65 -25.23 -1.96
CA VAL A 215 -14.35 -24.61 -1.64
C VAL A 215 -14.32 -24.22 -0.16
N VAL A 216 -15.36 -23.55 0.32
CA VAL A 216 -15.49 -23.13 1.72
C VAL A 216 -15.59 -24.33 2.66
N ALA A 217 -16.32 -25.39 2.28
CA ALA A 217 -16.37 -26.63 3.03
C ALA A 217 -14.98 -27.24 3.19
N LYS A 218 -14.20 -27.35 2.11
CA LYS A 218 -12.83 -27.87 2.13
C LYS A 218 -11.88 -27.00 2.96
N LEU A 219 -11.97 -25.69 2.86
CA LEU A 219 -11.17 -24.78 3.68
C LEU A 219 -11.55 -24.88 5.17
N GLY A 220 -12.83 -25.13 5.46
CA GLY A 220 -13.36 -25.32 6.82
C GLY A 220 -12.83 -26.54 7.54
N GLU A 221 -12.24 -27.52 6.84
CA GLU A 221 -11.61 -28.70 7.45
C GLU A 221 -10.35 -28.33 8.28
N THR A 222 -9.66 -27.24 7.88
CA THR A 222 -8.38 -26.83 8.51
C THR A 222 -8.41 -25.42 9.07
N THR A 223 -9.41 -24.61 8.73
CA THR A 223 -9.54 -23.22 9.16
C THR A 223 -10.95 -22.94 9.68
N ARG A 224 -11.07 -21.98 10.59
CA ARG A 224 -12.38 -21.53 11.07
C ARG A 224 -12.99 -20.55 10.07
N ILE A 225 -14.16 -20.88 9.52
CA ILE A 225 -14.91 -19.95 8.65
C ILE A 225 -15.76 -19.02 9.53
N VAL A 226 -15.64 -17.73 9.29
CA VAL A 226 -16.40 -16.67 9.99
C VAL A 226 -17.21 -15.88 8.97
N TRP A 227 -18.50 -15.88 9.16
CA TRP A 227 -19.44 -15.15 8.33
C TRP A 227 -19.56 -13.70 8.81
N LEU A 228 -19.31 -12.74 7.92
CA LEU A 228 -19.38 -11.31 8.28
C LEU A 228 -20.79 -10.88 8.68
N GLU A 229 -21.80 -11.56 8.20
CA GLU A 229 -23.19 -11.33 8.61
C GLU A 229 -23.40 -11.57 10.10
N ASP A 230 -22.80 -12.63 10.65
CA ASP A 230 -22.92 -12.98 12.07
C ASP A 230 -22.13 -12.00 12.97
N VAL A 231 -20.99 -11.51 12.47
CA VAL A 231 -20.18 -10.51 13.17
C VAL A 231 -20.90 -9.17 13.31
N LYS A 232 -21.74 -8.80 12.31
CA LYS A 232 -22.53 -7.56 12.36
C LYS A 232 -23.71 -7.63 13.32
N ALA A 233 -24.30 -8.82 13.50
CA ALA A 233 -25.47 -9.03 14.34
C ALA A 233 -25.15 -9.06 15.84
N SER A 234 -23.92 -9.32 16.22
CA SER A 234 -23.43 -9.31 17.62
C SER A 234 -22.89 -7.93 18.00
#